data_a097c4100358db31460cfb7be4a5f0dc
#
_entry.id   a097c4100358db31460cfb7be4a5f0dc
#
_cell.length_a   1.000
_cell.length_b   1.000
_cell.length_c   1.000
_cell.angle_alpha   90.00
_cell.angle_beta   90.00
_cell.angle_gamma   90.00
#
_symmetry.space_group_name_H-M   'P 1'
#
loop_
_entity.id
_entity.type
_entity.pdbx_description
1 polymer ?
#
loop_
_entity_poly.entity_id
_entity_poly.type
_entity_poly.pdbx_seq_one_letter_code
_entity_poly.pdbx_strand_id
1 'polypeptide(L)'
;RAIPPDRQLSATLGEHHFILWKPRDVVGGDFYVYREQADGYLIGVVDCAGHGVPGALMTMLARAAIDHAIEAVGSRDPAAILGETDQAMRSMLSQEQIPQALATNMDAGLVWVDRRRRQLAFAGAKISLYASDGEEVQELKGARRAIGDKRRGDYRNIEVPLAPGWTFYLSTDGFLDQAGGEHGFGFGSRRFADMLRDHARQPLPEQAEAFVATLAEYQGEHPQRDDITILSFRFD
;
A
#
# COMPACT_ATOMS: atom_id res chain seq x y z
N ARG A 1 -7.59 9.21 -14.23
CA ARG A 1 -6.66 8.48 -15.13
C ARG A 1 -6.01 7.42 -14.31
N ALA A 2 -6.23 6.14 -14.63
CA ALA A 2 -5.49 5.05 -14.01
C ALA A 2 -3.99 5.26 -14.26
N ILE A 3 -3.15 4.94 -13.27
CA ILE A 3 -1.71 4.69 -13.53
C ILE A 3 -1.71 3.68 -14.68
N PRO A 4 -0.95 3.91 -15.77
CA PRO A 4 -0.85 2.88 -16.80
C PRO A 4 -0.40 1.60 -16.10
N PRO A 5 -1.10 0.46 -16.31
CA PRO A 5 -0.74 -0.78 -15.68
C PRO A 5 0.75 -1.02 -15.94
N ASP A 6 1.51 -1.27 -14.87
CA ASP A 6 2.88 -1.70 -15.04
C ASP A 6 2.83 -2.96 -15.88
N ARG A 7 3.40 -2.89 -17.09
CA ARG A 7 3.37 -4.02 -18.03
C ARG A 7 3.98 -5.28 -17.40
N GLN A 8 4.95 -5.10 -16.51
CA GLN A 8 5.60 -6.20 -15.80
C GLN A 8 4.65 -6.82 -14.77
N LEU A 9 3.97 -5.99 -13.95
CA LEU A 9 3.01 -6.48 -12.97
C LEU A 9 1.86 -7.25 -13.65
N SER A 10 1.30 -6.68 -14.73
CA SER A 10 0.24 -7.32 -15.51
C SER A 10 0.71 -8.58 -16.24
N ALA A 11 1.95 -8.59 -16.73
CA ALA A 11 2.53 -9.79 -17.37
C ALA A 11 2.75 -10.92 -16.36
N THR A 12 3.08 -10.59 -15.09
CA THR A 12 3.37 -11.58 -14.05
C THR A 12 2.13 -12.10 -13.35
N LEU A 13 1.17 -11.24 -13.03
CA LEU A 13 0.01 -11.57 -12.22
C LEU A 13 -1.29 -11.69 -13.04
N GLY A 14 -1.32 -11.19 -14.29
CA GLY A 14 -2.51 -11.26 -15.14
C GLY A 14 -3.76 -10.73 -14.44
N GLU A 15 -4.82 -11.53 -14.41
CA GLU A 15 -6.08 -11.21 -13.73
C GLU A 15 -6.05 -11.45 -12.21
N HIS A 16 -4.91 -11.92 -11.67
CA HIS A 16 -4.74 -12.19 -10.23
C HIS A 16 -4.26 -10.99 -9.43
N HIS A 17 -4.47 -9.78 -9.96
CA HIS A 17 -4.24 -8.54 -9.23
C HIS A 17 -5.19 -7.43 -9.71
N PHE A 18 -5.34 -6.41 -8.86
CA PHE A 18 -5.81 -5.10 -9.30
C PHE A 18 -5.12 -3.99 -8.51
N ILE A 19 -5.07 -2.82 -9.10
CA ILE A 19 -4.68 -1.58 -8.42
C ILE A 19 -5.83 -0.58 -8.61
N LEU A 20 -6.49 -0.25 -7.51
CA LEU A 20 -7.37 0.92 -7.43
C LEU A 20 -6.51 2.11 -7.04
N TRP A 21 -6.40 3.10 -7.92
CA TRP A 21 -5.67 4.32 -7.66
C TRP A 21 -6.51 5.52 -8.04
N LYS A 22 -6.83 6.35 -7.05
CA LYS A 22 -7.67 7.53 -7.21
C LYS A 22 -7.00 8.69 -6.47
N PRO A 23 -6.17 9.48 -7.16
CA PRO A 23 -5.57 10.65 -6.53
C PRO A 23 -6.62 11.70 -6.22
N ARG A 24 -6.43 12.43 -5.14
CA ARG A 24 -7.29 13.54 -4.73
C ARG A 24 -7.17 14.72 -5.70
N ASP A 25 -5.94 15.04 -6.09
CA ASP A 25 -5.60 16.13 -6.99
C ASP A 25 -5.12 15.58 -8.36
N VAL A 26 -4.56 16.43 -9.19
CA VAL A 26 -4.01 16.03 -10.52
C VAL A 26 -2.83 15.06 -10.36
N VAL A 27 -2.07 15.21 -9.26
CA VAL A 27 -0.95 14.35 -8.86
C VAL A 27 -1.12 14.00 -7.39
N GLY A 28 -0.67 12.82 -6.98
CA GLY A 28 -0.83 12.30 -5.62
C GLY A 28 0.50 11.99 -4.94
N GLY A 29 0.41 11.71 -3.63
CA GLY A 29 1.49 11.20 -2.78
C GLY A 29 1.61 9.67 -2.81
N ASP A 30 0.57 8.98 -3.27
CA ASP A 30 0.52 7.53 -3.27
C ASP A 30 1.19 6.93 -4.50
N PHE A 31 1.91 5.82 -4.30
CA PHE A 31 2.41 4.99 -5.39
C PHE A 31 2.55 3.52 -4.96
N TYR A 32 2.72 2.64 -5.94
CA TYR A 32 3.01 1.23 -5.68
C TYR A 32 4.45 0.87 -6.07
N VAL A 33 4.95 -0.19 -5.45
CA VAL A 33 6.27 -0.78 -5.70
C VAL A 33 6.07 -2.16 -6.31
N TYR A 34 6.83 -2.48 -7.35
CA TYR A 34 6.89 -3.82 -7.93
C TYR A 34 8.31 -4.12 -8.40
N ARG A 35 8.84 -5.30 -8.03
CA ARG A 35 10.13 -5.82 -8.50
C ARG A 35 10.04 -7.33 -8.67
N GLU A 36 10.19 -7.78 -9.89
CA GLU A 36 10.22 -9.21 -10.20
C GLU A 36 11.60 -9.81 -9.99
N GLN A 37 11.62 -11.06 -9.54
CA GLN A 37 12.79 -11.91 -9.38
C GLN A 37 12.47 -13.31 -9.92
N ALA A 38 13.51 -14.13 -10.18
CA ALA A 38 13.33 -15.47 -10.74
C ALA A 38 12.47 -16.42 -9.88
N ASP A 39 12.45 -16.21 -8.55
CA ASP A 39 11.76 -17.06 -7.57
C ASP A 39 10.56 -16.39 -6.89
N GLY A 40 10.28 -15.14 -7.24
CA GLY A 40 9.17 -14.41 -6.62
C GLY A 40 9.11 -12.97 -7.06
N TYR A 41 8.45 -12.13 -6.27
CA TYR A 41 8.37 -10.69 -6.51
C TYR A 41 8.12 -9.90 -5.22
N LEU A 42 8.60 -8.67 -5.22
CA LEU A 42 8.26 -7.66 -4.22
C LEU A 42 7.12 -6.81 -4.76
N ILE A 43 6.10 -6.61 -3.93
CA ILE A 43 4.96 -5.75 -4.23
C ILE A 43 4.60 -4.91 -3.01
N GLY A 44 4.10 -3.69 -3.20
CA GLY A 44 3.72 -2.87 -2.07
C GLY A 44 3.07 -1.57 -2.45
N VAL A 45 2.58 -0.86 -1.43
CA VAL A 45 2.03 0.49 -1.55
C VAL A 45 2.75 1.44 -0.62
N VAL A 46 2.84 2.68 -1.02
CA VAL A 46 3.48 3.76 -0.29
C VAL A 46 2.58 4.98 -0.34
N ASP A 47 2.40 5.60 0.81
CA ASP A 47 1.64 6.81 1.03
C ASP A 47 2.58 7.88 1.59
N CYS A 48 2.85 8.90 0.78
CA CYS A 48 3.69 10.02 1.18
C CYS A 48 2.84 11.13 1.79
N ALA A 49 3.26 11.65 2.92
CA ALA A 49 2.55 12.74 3.57
C ALA A 49 2.35 13.93 2.63
N GLY A 50 1.09 14.39 2.54
CA GLY A 50 0.66 15.50 1.71
C GLY A 50 0.18 15.08 0.32
N HIS A 51 -0.64 15.92 -0.27
CA HIS A 51 -1.28 15.70 -1.57
C HIS A 51 -0.87 16.80 -2.56
N GLY A 52 -1.23 16.67 -3.82
CA GLY A 52 -0.88 17.63 -4.86
C GLY A 52 0.63 17.71 -5.12
N VAL A 53 1.12 18.89 -5.47
CA VAL A 53 2.55 19.10 -5.84
C VAL A 53 3.52 18.73 -4.72
N PRO A 54 3.30 19.13 -3.44
CA PRO A 54 4.17 18.70 -2.34
C PRO A 54 4.23 17.17 -2.18
N GLY A 55 3.09 16.49 -2.24
CA GLY A 55 3.02 15.02 -2.20
C GLY A 55 3.78 14.38 -3.35
N ALA A 56 3.62 14.90 -4.57
CA ALA A 56 4.34 14.39 -5.74
C ALA A 56 5.87 14.55 -5.63
N LEU A 57 6.38 15.65 -5.03
CA LEU A 57 7.80 15.80 -4.76
C LEU A 57 8.29 14.77 -3.73
N MET A 58 7.51 14.56 -2.66
CA MET A 58 7.81 13.51 -1.68
C MET A 58 7.81 12.12 -2.31
N THR A 59 6.89 11.83 -3.23
CA THR A 59 6.87 10.58 -4.00
C THR A 59 8.17 10.33 -4.76
N MET A 60 8.76 11.37 -5.38
CA MET A 60 10.04 11.23 -6.08
C MET A 60 11.19 10.86 -5.12
N LEU A 61 11.27 11.53 -3.97
CA LEU A 61 12.29 11.22 -2.94
C LEU A 61 12.08 9.84 -2.33
N ALA A 62 10.85 9.52 -1.96
CA ALA A 62 10.47 8.22 -1.42
C ALA A 62 10.79 7.09 -2.39
N ARG A 63 10.48 7.25 -3.67
CA ARG A 63 10.80 6.28 -4.71
C ARG A 63 12.30 6.04 -4.84
N ALA A 64 13.09 7.12 -4.88
CA ALA A 64 14.54 7.02 -4.93
C ALA A 64 15.12 6.32 -3.69
N ALA A 65 14.60 6.62 -2.49
CA ALA A 65 15.01 5.97 -1.25
C ALA A 65 14.69 4.47 -1.23
N ILE A 66 13.49 4.08 -1.68
CA ILE A 66 13.08 2.68 -1.75
C ILE A 66 13.91 1.92 -2.80
N ASP A 67 14.11 2.50 -3.98
CA ASP A 67 14.91 1.87 -5.02
C ASP A 67 16.36 1.66 -4.55
N HIS A 68 16.95 2.65 -3.86
CA HIS A 68 18.26 2.53 -3.22
C HIS A 68 18.28 1.41 -2.16
N ALA A 69 17.27 1.35 -1.30
CA ALA A 69 17.15 0.31 -0.28
C ALA A 69 17.06 -1.09 -0.90
N ILE A 70 16.26 -1.26 -1.97
CA ILE A 70 16.15 -2.53 -2.68
C ILE A 70 17.49 -2.94 -3.31
N GLU A 71 18.25 -2.00 -3.86
CA GLU A 71 19.59 -2.28 -4.39
C GLU A 71 20.58 -2.68 -3.29
N ALA A 72 20.49 -2.05 -2.11
CA ALA A 72 21.39 -2.30 -1.00
C ALA A 72 21.15 -3.65 -0.30
N VAL A 73 19.86 -3.99 -0.01
CA VAL A 73 19.53 -5.18 0.80
C VAL A 73 18.80 -6.28 0.03
N GLY A 74 18.49 -6.05 -1.26
CA GLY A 74 17.73 -6.98 -2.09
C GLY A 74 16.21 -6.87 -1.86
N SER A 75 15.44 -7.60 -2.70
CA SER A 75 13.97 -7.52 -2.72
C SER A 75 13.28 -8.45 -1.73
N ARG A 76 13.99 -9.39 -1.08
CA ARG A 76 13.40 -10.51 -0.34
C ARG A 76 13.08 -10.22 1.11
N ASP A 77 13.56 -9.12 1.66
CA ASP A 77 13.38 -8.74 3.06
C ASP A 77 12.66 -7.38 3.17
N PRO A 78 11.31 -7.39 3.19
CA PRO A 78 10.52 -6.16 3.33
C PRO A 78 10.91 -5.31 4.55
N ALA A 79 11.20 -5.93 5.70
CA ALA A 79 11.58 -5.21 6.90
C ALA A 79 12.93 -4.50 6.76
N ALA A 80 13.92 -5.17 6.16
CA ALA A 80 15.22 -4.57 5.86
C ALA A 80 15.08 -3.41 4.87
N ILE A 81 14.24 -3.56 3.83
CA ILE A 81 13.96 -2.49 2.86
C ILE A 81 13.37 -1.26 3.56
N LEU A 82 12.35 -1.44 4.44
CA LEU A 82 11.75 -0.33 5.18
C LEU A 82 12.78 0.35 6.11
N GLY A 83 13.64 -0.43 6.77
CA GLY A 83 14.69 0.10 7.64
C GLY A 83 15.74 0.91 6.90
N GLU A 84 16.21 0.41 5.74
CA GLU A 84 17.17 1.12 4.90
C GLU A 84 16.55 2.36 4.26
N THR A 85 15.27 2.27 3.85
CA THR A 85 14.52 3.42 3.34
C THR A 85 14.38 4.51 4.40
N ASP A 86 14.09 4.17 5.67
CA ASP A 86 14.03 5.13 6.78
C ASP A 86 15.37 5.82 6.98
N GLN A 87 16.47 5.08 6.89
CA GLN A 87 17.82 5.64 7.00
C GLN A 87 18.16 6.58 5.84
N ALA A 88 17.86 6.18 4.60
CA ALA A 88 18.10 6.99 3.40
C ALA A 88 17.28 8.29 3.44
N MET A 89 15.99 8.22 3.78
CA MET A 89 15.12 9.39 3.93
C MET A 89 15.66 10.36 4.97
N ARG A 90 16.06 9.89 6.14
CA ARG A 90 16.66 10.73 7.19
C ARG A 90 17.94 11.41 6.73
N SER A 91 18.79 10.70 6.00
CA SER A 91 20.03 11.25 5.46
C SER A 91 19.75 12.35 4.45
N MET A 92 18.86 12.12 3.50
CA MET A 92 18.47 13.11 2.49
C MET A 92 17.86 14.37 3.13
N LEU A 93 16.93 14.18 4.07
CA LEU A 93 16.23 15.27 4.73
C LEU A 93 17.12 16.08 5.69
N SER A 94 18.18 15.47 6.25
CA SER A 94 19.13 16.16 7.12
C SER A 94 20.15 17.02 6.36
N GLN A 95 20.42 16.69 5.10
CA GLN A 95 21.37 17.40 4.24
C GLN A 95 20.74 18.60 3.53
N GLU A 96 19.45 18.58 3.32
CA GLU A 96 18.71 19.66 2.70
C GLU A 96 18.06 20.55 3.78
N GLN A 97 18.13 21.87 3.59
CA GLN A 97 17.35 22.82 4.39
C GLN A 97 15.89 22.77 3.94
N ILE A 98 15.23 21.61 4.15
CA ILE A 98 13.82 21.44 3.82
C ILE A 98 13.01 22.29 4.80
N PRO A 99 12.10 23.15 4.32
CA PRO A 99 11.24 23.92 5.20
C PRO A 99 10.52 23.00 6.18
N GLN A 100 10.52 23.31 7.47
CA GLN A 100 9.83 22.54 8.52
C GLN A 100 8.32 22.36 8.28
N ALA A 101 7.77 23.09 7.31
CA ALA A 101 6.35 23.00 6.89
C ALA A 101 6.05 21.80 5.98
N LEU A 102 7.05 21.12 5.40
CA LEU A 102 6.84 19.93 4.60
C LEU A 102 6.81 18.71 5.53
N ALA A 103 5.68 18.03 5.55
CA ALA A 103 5.59 16.70 6.16
C ALA A 103 6.50 15.75 5.35
N THR A 104 7.44 15.12 6.03
CA THR A 104 8.52 14.32 5.40
C THR A 104 8.44 12.85 5.74
N ASN A 105 7.33 12.42 6.33
CA ASN A 105 7.06 11.04 6.66
C ASN A 105 6.25 10.35 5.56
N MET A 106 6.38 9.05 5.50
CA MET A 106 5.57 8.21 4.62
C MET A 106 5.18 6.91 5.32
N ASP A 107 4.03 6.40 4.97
CA ASP A 107 3.55 5.09 5.35
C ASP A 107 3.82 4.10 4.20
N ALA A 108 4.15 2.86 4.50
CA ALA A 108 4.48 1.87 3.48
C ALA A 108 4.10 0.46 3.93
N GLY A 109 3.61 -0.35 3.00
CA GLY A 109 3.41 -1.78 3.19
C GLY A 109 4.07 -2.54 2.06
N LEU A 110 5.02 -3.42 2.38
CA LEU A 110 5.76 -4.21 1.40
C LEU A 110 5.55 -5.70 1.65
N VAL A 111 5.40 -6.45 0.57
CA VAL A 111 5.24 -7.91 0.58
C VAL A 111 6.24 -8.52 -0.38
N TRP A 112 7.07 -9.43 0.12
CA TRP A 112 7.82 -10.36 -0.72
C TRP A 112 7.03 -11.64 -0.87
N VAL A 113 6.82 -12.07 -2.09
CA VAL A 113 6.16 -13.33 -2.42
C VAL A 113 7.19 -14.32 -2.92
N ASP A 114 7.38 -15.41 -2.17
CA ASP A 114 8.23 -16.54 -2.55
C ASP A 114 7.36 -17.63 -3.21
N ARG A 115 7.43 -17.72 -4.54
CA ARG A 115 6.67 -18.70 -5.32
C ARG A 115 7.11 -20.14 -5.04
N ARG A 116 8.40 -20.35 -4.74
CA ARG A 116 8.94 -21.69 -4.51
C ARG A 116 8.54 -22.24 -3.16
N ARG A 117 8.60 -21.38 -2.13
CA ARG A 117 8.21 -21.75 -0.76
C ARG A 117 6.70 -21.67 -0.53
N ARG A 118 5.95 -21.08 -1.47
CA ARG A 118 4.53 -20.76 -1.30
C ARG A 118 4.30 -19.98 0.00
N GLN A 119 5.04 -18.94 0.18
CA GLN A 119 5.03 -18.11 1.38
C GLN A 119 5.17 -16.65 1.00
N LEU A 120 4.58 -15.77 1.79
CA LEU A 120 4.87 -14.36 1.71
C LEU A 120 5.50 -13.86 3.02
N ALA A 121 6.31 -12.82 2.92
CA ALA A 121 6.80 -12.03 4.03
C ALA A 121 6.26 -10.61 3.89
N PHE A 122 5.60 -10.11 4.92
CA PHE A 122 5.04 -8.76 4.98
C PHE A 122 5.76 -7.92 6.03
N ALA A 123 6.07 -6.68 5.70
CA ALA A 123 6.41 -5.66 6.68
C ALA A 123 5.72 -4.35 6.33
N GLY A 124 5.23 -3.64 7.36
CA GLY A 124 4.54 -2.37 7.21
C GLY A 124 5.08 -1.29 8.15
N ALA A 125 5.10 -0.07 7.66
CA ALA A 125 5.22 1.18 8.41
C ALA A 125 3.84 1.84 8.39
N LYS A 126 3.04 1.66 9.44
CA LYS A 126 1.63 2.06 9.62
C LYS A 126 0.61 1.41 8.67
N ILE A 127 1.01 0.93 7.52
CA ILE A 127 0.14 0.15 6.64
C ILE A 127 0.05 -1.29 7.13
N SER A 128 -1.17 -1.85 7.15
CA SER A 128 -1.45 -3.26 7.41
C SER A 128 -1.65 -4.04 6.12
N LEU A 129 -1.34 -5.34 6.13
CA LEU A 129 -1.76 -6.28 5.10
C LEU A 129 -3.05 -6.97 5.57
N TYR A 130 -4.09 -6.90 4.77
CA TYR A 130 -5.33 -7.65 4.98
C TYR A 130 -5.33 -8.88 4.11
N ALA A 131 -5.92 -9.95 4.62
CA ALA A 131 -6.12 -11.19 3.89
C ALA A 131 -7.54 -11.72 4.16
N SER A 132 -8.21 -12.24 3.13
CA SER A 132 -9.55 -12.83 3.27
C SER A 132 -9.75 -14.00 2.33
N ASP A 133 -10.45 -15.03 2.82
CA ASP A 133 -10.93 -16.19 2.04
C ASP A 133 -12.43 -16.09 1.72
N GLY A 134 -13.07 -14.97 2.09
CA GLY A 134 -14.52 -14.73 1.96
C GLY A 134 -15.35 -15.22 3.16
N GLU A 135 -14.74 -15.77 4.19
CA GLU A 135 -15.37 -16.12 5.47
C GLU A 135 -14.82 -15.28 6.61
N GLU A 136 -13.51 -15.15 6.65
CA GLU A 136 -12.82 -14.34 7.64
C GLU A 136 -11.94 -13.28 6.99
N VAL A 137 -11.57 -12.26 7.78
CA VAL A 137 -10.58 -11.27 7.43
C VAL A 137 -9.50 -11.25 8.50
N GLN A 138 -8.28 -11.43 8.09
CA GLN A 138 -7.09 -11.30 8.93
C GLN A 138 -6.41 -9.97 8.65
N GLU A 139 -6.10 -9.22 9.70
CA GLU A 139 -5.27 -8.01 9.63
C GLU A 139 -3.88 -8.28 10.20
N LEU A 140 -2.88 -8.22 9.35
CA LEU A 140 -1.47 -8.28 9.72
C LEU A 140 -0.96 -6.85 9.91
N LYS A 141 -0.79 -6.44 11.17
CA LYS A 141 -0.48 -5.04 11.50
C LYS A 141 0.98 -4.71 11.23
N GLY A 142 1.21 -3.62 10.52
CA GLY A 142 2.51 -3.00 10.40
C GLY A 142 2.99 -2.36 11.70
N ALA A 143 4.24 -1.91 11.71
CA ALA A 143 4.79 -1.11 12.79
C ALA A 143 4.01 0.20 12.95
N ARG A 144 3.93 0.71 14.19
CA ARG A 144 3.20 1.96 14.51
C ARG A 144 3.88 3.24 14.03
N ARG A 145 5.09 3.16 13.50
CA ARG A 145 5.90 4.30 13.09
C ARG A 145 5.97 4.38 11.58
N ALA A 146 5.72 5.59 11.07
CA ALA A 146 6.00 5.95 9.70
C ALA A 146 7.51 5.93 9.41
N ILE A 147 7.88 5.81 8.17
CA ILE A 147 9.24 6.09 7.68
C ILE A 147 9.47 7.61 7.77
N GLY A 148 10.62 8.02 8.28
CA GLY A 148 10.94 9.44 8.50
C GLY A 148 10.33 10.06 9.77
N ASP A 149 9.60 9.28 10.63
CA ASP A 149 9.11 9.77 11.92
C ASP A 149 10.30 10.19 12.82
N LYS A 150 10.07 11.07 13.78
CA LYS A 150 11.10 11.53 14.76
C LYS A 150 11.82 10.37 15.45
N ARG A 151 11.13 9.28 15.72
CA ARG A 151 11.69 8.04 16.27
C ARG A 151 11.73 6.98 15.18
N ARG A 152 12.81 6.22 15.11
CA ARG A 152 12.94 5.09 14.18
C ARG A 152 11.86 4.05 14.42
N GLY A 153 11.33 3.47 13.33
CA GLY A 153 10.46 2.32 13.38
C GLY A 153 11.26 1.03 13.66
N ASP A 154 10.62 0.07 14.32
CA ASP A 154 11.09 -1.31 14.44
C ASP A 154 10.24 -2.14 13.45
N TYR A 155 10.72 -2.27 12.23
CA TYR A 155 10.04 -3.02 11.18
C TYR A 155 10.41 -4.50 11.29
N ARG A 156 9.42 -5.38 11.16
CA ARG A 156 9.60 -6.83 11.28
C ARG A 156 8.82 -7.53 10.18
N ASN A 157 9.39 -8.59 9.64
CA ASN A 157 8.68 -9.46 8.72
C ASN A 157 7.68 -10.34 9.47
N ILE A 158 6.46 -10.41 8.91
CA ILE A 158 5.44 -11.37 9.29
C ILE A 158 5.34 -12.37 8.14
N GLU A 159 5.63 -13.63 8.40
CA GLU A 159 5.58 -14.68 7.40
C GLU A 159 4.20 -15.34 7.41
N VAL A 160 3.63 -15.52 6.21
CA VAL A 160 2.32 -16.12 6.02
C VAL A 160 2.39 -17.14 4.89
N PRO A 161 1.88 -18.38 5.10
CA PRO A 161 1.78 -19.34 4.02
C PRO A 161 0.76 -18.86 2.97
N LEU A 162 1.07 -19.09 1.69
CA LEU A 162 0.14 -18.84 0.60
C LEU A 162 -0.85 -19.99 0.51
N ALA A 163 -2.02 -19.80 1.11
CA ALA A 163 -3.13 -20.75 1.00
C ALA A 163 -3.96 -20.43 -0.25
N PRO A 164 -4.38 -21.43 -1.04
CA PRO A 164 -5.28 -21.23 -2.17
C PRO A 164 -6.58 -20.56 -1.73
N GLY A 165 -7.12 -19.67 -2.56
CA GLY A 165 -8.39 -18.99 -2.29
C GLY A 165 -8.29 -17.75 -1.40
N TRP A 166 -7.12 -17.45 -0.85
CA TRP A 166 -6.91 -16.22 -0.10
C TRP A 166 -6.55 -15.04 -1.03
N THR A 167 -7.22 -13.93 -0.80
CA THR A 167 -6.92 -12.65 -1.46
C THR A 167 -6.27 -11.71 -0.46
N PHE A 168 -5.20 -11.06 -0.87
CA PHE A 168 -4.41 -10.13 -0.06
C PHE A 168 -4.64 -8.70 -0.52
N TYR A 169 -4.65 -7.76 0.43
CA TYR A 169 -4.93 -6.35 0.17
C TYR A 169 -4.00 -5.45 0.97
N LEU A 170 -3.39 -4.50 0.28
CA LEU A 170 -2.70 -3.36 0.87
C LEU A 170 -3.50 -2.11 0.54
N SER A 171 -3.73 -1.24 1.51
CA SER A 171 -4.45 0.02 1.31
C SER A 171 -3.71 1.17 1.99
N THR A 172 -3.67 2.32 1.32
CA THR A 172 -3.36 3.59 1.98
C THR A 172 -4.56 4.04 2.82
N ASP A 173 -4.39 5.01 3.69
CA ASP A 173 -5.43 5.42 4.65
C ASP A 173 -6.61 6.17 4.01
N GLY A 174 -6.43 6.76 2.82
CA GLY A 174 -7.44 7.57 2.16
C GLY A 174 -8.77 6.86 1.90
N PHE A 175 -8.78 5.51 1.74
CA PHE A 175 -10.03 4.75 1.64
C PHE A 175 -10.76 4.68 3.00
N LEU A 176 -10.03 4.40 4.07
CA LEU A 176 -10.58 4.26 5.42
C LEU A 176 -11.02 5.61 5.99
N ASP A 177 -10.31 6.67 5.65
CA ASP A 177 -10.55 8.02 6.15
C ASP A 177 -11.54 8.82 5.29
N GLN A 178 -11.98 8.25 4.14
CA GLN A 178 -12.97 8.89 3.28
C GLN A 178 -14.26 9.18 4.07
N ALA A 179 -14.62 10.45 4.13
CA ALA A 179 -15.87 10.88 4.77
C ALA A 179 -17.07 10.43 3.97
N GLY A 180 -18.13 10.05 4.69
CA GLY A 180 -19.39 9.65 4.07
C GLY A 180 -20.51 9.43 5.09
N GLY A 181 -21.63 8.94 4.59
CA GLY A 181 -22.85 8.75 5.39
C GLY A 181 -23.44 10.06 5.90
N GLU A 182 -24.49 9.97 6.71
CA GLU A 182 -25.21 11.15 7.23
C GLU A 182 -24.34 12.08 8.10
N HIS A 183 -23.32 11.53 8.76
CA HIS A 183 -22.53 12.28 9.74
C HIS A 183 -21.13 12.64 9.26
N GLY A 184 -20.74 12.28 8.03
CA GLY A 184 -19.43 12.58 7.48
C GLY A 184 -18.26 11.89 8.22
N PHE A 185 -18.52 10.76 8.89
CA PHE A 185 -17.45 9.95 9.49
C PHE A 185 -16.59 9.26 8.42
N GLY A 186 -15.37 8.83 8.79
CA GLY A 186 -14.56 7.99 7.94
C GLY A 186 -15.21 6.64 7.65
N PHE A 187 -14.87 6.02 6.50
CA PHE A 187 -15.36 4.68 6.14
C PHE A 187 -15.05 3.67 7.24
N GLY A 188 -13.82 3.69 7.72
CA GLY A 188 -13.34 2.96 8.88
C GLY A 188 -13.01 1.49 8.61
N SER A 189 -12.18 0.94 9.48
CA SER A 189 -11.62 -0.41 9.34
C SER A 189 -12.68 -1.52 9.38
N ARG A 190 -13.78 -1.33 10.11
CA ARG A 190 -14.85 -2.34 10.19
C ARG A 190 -15.55 -2.52 8.85
N ARG A 191 -16.03 -1.41 8.24
CA ARG A 191 -16.69 -1.48 6.92
C ARG A 191 -15.72 -1.97 5.85
N PHE A 192 -14.45 -1.59 5.96
CA PHE A 192 -13.41 -2.05 5.06
C PHE A 192 -13.25 -3.57 5.16
N ALA A 193 -13.12 -4.13 6.35
CA ALA A 193 -13.03 -5.57 6.55
C ALA A 193 -14.29 -6.32 6.06
N ASP A 194 -15.49 -5.79 6.34
CA ASP A 194 -16.74 -6.37 5.83
C ASP A 194 -16.75 -6.39 4.29
N MET A 195 -16.37 -5.29 3.64
CA MET A 195 -16.25 -5.19 2.18
C MET A 195 -15.25 -6.22 1.62
N LEU A 196 -14.06 -6.35 2.24
CA LEU A 196 -13.06 -7.33 1.82
C LEU A 196 -13.61 -8.76 1.89
N ARG A 197 -14.25 -9.13 3.00
CA ARG A 197 -14.85 -10.45 3.20
C ARG A 197 -15.92 -10.74 2.14
N ASP A 198 -16.83 -9.81 1.94
CA ASP A 198 -18.01 -10.03 1.09
C ASP A 198 -17.62 -10.18 -0.40
N HIS A 199 -16.48 -9.67 -0.80
CA HIS A 199 -16.00 -9.71 -2.19
C HIS A 199 -14.79 -10.63 -2.44
N ALA A 200 -14.13 -11.14 -1.38
CA ALA A 200 -12.86 -11.85 -1.51
C ALA A 200 -12.86 -13.04 -2.49
N ARG A 201 -14.01 -13.69 -2.71
CA ARG A 201 -14.15 -14.86 -3.62
C ARG A 201 -14.42 -14.46 -5.07
N GLN A 202 -14.78 -13.22 -5.34
CA GLN A 202 -15.05 -12.74 -6.69
C GLN A 202 -13.75 -12.65 -7.51
N PRO A 203 -13.83 -12.64 -8.85
CA PRO A 203 -12.71 -12.27 -9.69
C PRO A 203 -12.17 -10.89 -9.31
N LEU A 204 -10.85 -10.71 -9.32
CA LEU A 204 -10.24 -9.46 -8.85
C LEU A 204 -10.69 -8.21 -9.63
N PRO A 205 -10.92 -8.25 -10.95
CA PRO A 205 -11.50 -7.10 -11.65
C PRO A 205 -12.90 -6.71 -11.11
N GLU A 206 -13.74 -7.69 -10.79
CA GLU A 206 -15.08 -7.45 -10.22
C GLU A 206 -14.99 -6.88 -8.80
N GLN A 207 -14.01 -7.32 -7.99
CA GLN A 207 -13.74 -6.72 -6.68
C GLN A 207 -13.38 -5.24 -6.81
N ALA A 208 -12.53 -4.88 -7.78
CA ALA A 208 -12.15 -3.49 -8.01
C ALA A 208 -13.36 -2.61 -8.31
N GLU A 209 -14.27 -3.08 -9.16
CA GLU A 209 -15.53 -2.37 -9.48
C GLU A 209 -16.43 -2.24 -8.26
N ALA A 210 -16.59 -3.33 -7.48
CA ALA A 210 -17.37 -3.34 -6.26
C ALA A 210 -16.82 -2.37 -5.21
N PHE A 211 -15.50 -2.29 -5.04
CA PHE A 211 -14.87 -1.37 -4.09
C PHE A 211 -15.07 0.09 -4.49
N VAL A 212 -14.97 0.40 -5.79
CA VAL A 212 -15.28 1.73 -6.32
C VAL A 212 -16.74 2.11 -6.05
N ALA A 213 -17.67 1.18 -6.30
CA ALA A 213 -19.10 1.40 -6.08
C ALA A 213 -19.42 1.60 -4.59
N THR A 214 -18.88 0.73 -3.71
CA THR A 214 -19.06 0.83 -2.26
C THR A 214 -18.53 2.16 -1.71
N LEU A 215 -17.35 2.59 -2.18
CA LEU A 215 -16.79 3.86 -1.77
C LEU A 215 -17.64 5.03 -2.25
N ALA A 216 -18.09 5.02 -3.51
CA ALA A 216 -18.90 6.08 -4.10
C ALA A 216 -20.26 6.21 -3.38
N GLU A 217 -20.90 5.09 -3.07
CA GLU A 217 -22.16 5.07 -2.30
C GLU A 217 -21.97 5.65 -0.89
N TYR A 218 -20.90 5.23 -0.20
CA TYR A 218 -20.62 5.74 1.15
C TYR A 218 -20.25 7.22 1.13
N GLN A 219 -19.40 7.64 0.21
CA GLN A 219 -18.91 9.01 0.06
C GLN A 219 -20.05 9.98 -0.20
N GLY A 220 -21.02 9.63 -1.05
CA GLY A 220 -22.10 10.53 -1.47
C GLY A 220 -21.52 11.84 -2.01
N GLU A 221 -21.98 12.98 -1.48
CA GLU A 221 -21.54 14.32 -1.89
C GLU A 221 -20.30 14.83 -1.12
N HIS A 222 -19.75 14.05 -0.20
CA HIS A 222 -18.56 14.47 0.54
C HIS A 222 -17.33 14.51 -0.37
N PRO A 223 -16.47 15.54 -0.26
CA PRO A 223 -15.24 15.60 -1.07
C PRO A 223 -14.28 14.48 -0.69
N GLN A 224 -13.50 14.04 -1.66
CA GLN A 224 -12.38 13.14 -1.40
C GLN A 224 -11.35 13.84 -0.51
N ARG A 225 -10.93 13.18 0.58
CA ARG A 225 -10.04 13.78 1.59
C ARG A 225 -8.57 13.60 1.29
N ASP A 226 -8.20 12.45 0.75
CA ASP A 226 -6.82 12.09 0.46
C ASP A 226 -6.72 11.22 -0.79
N ASP A 227 -5.50 10.90 -1.21
CA ASP A 227 -5.24 9.92 -2.25
C ASP A 227 -5.72 8.54 -1.79
N ILE A 228 -6.26 7.75 -2.69
CA ILE A 228 -6.79 6.41 -2.38
C ILE A 228 -6.08 5.40 -3.26
N THR A 229 -5.40 4.46 -2.60
CA THR A 229 -4.74 3.35 -3.28
C THR A 229 -5.06 2.04 -2.59
N ILE A 230 -5.60 1.07 -3.34
CA ILE A 230 -5.70 -0.33 -2.92
C ILE A 230 -4.97 -1.17 -3.96
N LEU A 231 -4.07 -2.02 -3.48
CA LEU A 231 -3.42 -3.03 -4.27
C LEU A 231 -3.85 -4.39 -3.75
N SER A 232 -4.40 -5.22 -4.64
CA SER A 232 -4.85 -6.57 -4.31
C SER A 232 -4.18 -7.60 -5.20
N PHE A 233 -3.93 -8.78 -4.62
CA PHE A 233 -3.37 -9.91 -5.35
C PHE A 233 -3.82 -11.24 -4.74
N ARG A 234 -3.83 -12.28 -5.57
CA ARG A 234 -4.23 -13.65 -5.19
C ARG A 234 -3.27 -14.67 -5.78
N PHE A 235 -3.19 -15.80 -5.12
CA PHE A 235 -2.52 -17.01 -5.61
C PHE A 235 -3.54 -18.13 -5.77
N ASP A 236 -3.41 -18.86 -6.87
CA ASP A 236 -4.13 -20.09 -7.14
C ASP A 236 -3.33 -21.32 -6.70
#